data_4ab489f4ac3cac19a9cb74094a4ca5de
#
_entry.id   4ab489f4ac3cac19a9cb74094a4ca5de
#
_cell.length_a   1.000
_cell.length_b   1.000
_cell.length_c   1.000
_cell.angle_alpha   90.00
_cell.angle_beta   90.00
_cell.angle_gamma   90.00
#
_symmetry.space_group_name_H-M   'P 1'
#
loop_
_entity.id
_entity.type
_entity.pdbx_description
1 polymer ?
#
loop_
_entity_poly.entity_id
_entity_poly.type
_entity_poly.pdbx_seq_one_letter_code
_entity_poly.pdbx_strand_id
1 'polypeptide(L)'
;MIGRYVLAPSVFDILERTQPGKGGEIQLTDALQELAADPDGPGVYGVVFGGRRYDTGDRVDYIKAIVQLAADRDDLGPELRPWFKEFAATL
;
A
#
# COMPACT_ATOMS: atom_id res chain seq x y z
N MET A 1 -0.56 3.41 7.26
CA MET A 1 0.51 2.59 6.62
C MET A 1 -0.05 2.03 5.32
N ILE A 2 0.78 1.92 4.30
CA ILE A 2 0.32 1.53 2.94
C ILE A 2 0.61 0.07 2.57
N GLY A 3 1.08 -0.73 3.52
CA GLY A 3 1.40 -2.14 3.34
C GLY A 3 2.88 -2.39 3.04
N ARG A 4 3.20 -3.64 2.76
CA ARG A 4 4.55 -4.20 2.61
C ARG A 4 5.39 -4.07 3.87
N TYR A 5 5.46 -5.17 4.59
CA TYR A 5 6.17 -5.28 5.85
C TYR A 5 7.29 -6.29 5.73
N VAL A 6 8.45 -5.94 6.27
CA VAL A 6 9.52 -6.90 6.60
C VAL A 6 9.66 -6.83 8.10
N LEU A 7 9.32 -7.91 8.78
CA LEU A 7 9.20 -7.93 10.23
C LEU A 7 10.13 -8.99 10.82
N ALA A 8 10.64 -8.73 12.03
CA ALA A 8 11.38 -9.72 12.79
C ALA A 8 10.44 -10.88 13.19
N PRO A 9 10.94 -12.12 13.30
CA PRO A 9 10.14 -13.29 13.70
C PRO A 9 9.42 -13.13 15.02
N SER A 10 9.93 -12.30 15.95
CA SER A 10 9.28 -11.98 17.23
C SER A 10 7.86 -11.39 17.09
N VAL A 11 7.48 -10.92 15.91
CA VAL A 11 6.10 -10.48 15.65
C VAL A 11 5.09 -11.62 15.83
N PHE A 12 5.47 -12.85 15.58
CA PHE A 12 4.57 -14.00 15.74
C PHE A 12 4.27 -14.28 17.22
N ASP A 13 5.26 -14.14 18.11
CA ASP A 13 5.06 -14.29 19.55
C ASP A 13 4.10 -13.21 20.10
N ILE A 14 4.15 -12.02 19.53
CA ILE A 14 3.22 -10.93 19.85
C ILE A 14 1.82 -11.25 19.32
N LEU A 15 1.71 -11.68 18.06
CA LEU A 15 0.43 -12.00 17.44
C LEU A 15 -0.32 -13.12 18.16
N GLU A 16 0.39 -14.14 18.69
CA GLU A 16 -0.22 -15.23 19.46
C GLU A 16 -0.99 -14.76 20.69
N ARG A 17 -0.57 -13.65 21.31
CA ARG A 17 -1.21 -13.08 22.51
C ARG A 17 -2.04 -11.83 22.22
N THR A 18 -2.00 -11.29 20.99
CA THR A 18 -2.76 -10.11 20.60
C THR A 18 -4.26 -10.39 20.67
N GLN A 19 -4.99 -9.54 21.39
CA GLN A 19 -6.43 -9.66 21.51
C GLN A 19 -7.13 -9.04 20.30
N PRO A 20 -8.34 -9.53 19.95
CA PRO A 20 -9.15 -8.89 18.91
C PRO A 20 -9.36 -7.41 19.20
N GLY A 21 -9.05 -6.57 18.20
CA GLY A 21 -9.19 -5.13 18.23
C GLY A 21 -10.42 -4.65 17.48
N LYS A 22 -10.26 -3.58 16.71
CA LYS A 22 -11.35 -3.00 15.92
C LYS A 22 -11.99 -4.03 14.98
N GLY A 23 -13.31 -4.16 15.04
CA GLY A 23 -14.07 -5.11 14.23
C GLY A 23 -14.04 -6.55 14.74
N GLY A 24 -13.47 -6.81 15.93
CA GLY A 24 -13.37 -8.16 16.49
C GLY A 24 -12.27 -9.02 15.86
N GLU A 25 -11.39 -8.44 15.06
CA GLU A 25 -10.29 -9.12 14.37
C GLU A 25 -8.95 -8.80 15.03
N ILE A 26 -8.02 -9.75 14.96
CA ILE A 26 -6.62 -9.51 15.35
C ILE A 26 -5.99 -8.56 14.33
N GLN A 27 -5.54 -7.40 14.82
CA GLN A 27 -4.96 -6.36 13.97
C GLN A 27 -3.44 -6.43 14.00
N LEU A 28 -2.82 -6.55 12.82
CA LEU A 28 -1.36 -6.49 12.69
C LEU A 28 -0.80 -5.17 13.23
N THR A 29 -1.54 -4.07 13.08
CA THR A 29 -1.13 -2.75 13.59
C THR A 29 -0.97 -2.70 15.10
N ASP A 30 -1.78 -3.46 15.85
CA ASP A 30 -1.67 -3.55 17.31
C ASP A 30 -0.38 -4.29 17.70
N ALA A 31 -0.06 -5.38 17.01
CA ALA A 31 1.20 -6.09 17.19
C ALA A 31 2.42 -5.24 16.82
N LEU A 32 2.33 -4.44 15.76
CA LEU A 32 3.40 -3.52 15.37
C LEU A 32 3.60 -2.41 16.41
N GLN A 33 2.53 -1.93 17.01
CA GLN A 33 2.61 -0.93 18.08
C GLN A 33 3.33 -1.49 19.31
N GLU A 34 3.01 -2.73 19.72
CA GLU A 34 3.70 -3.41 20.82
C GLU A 34 5.19 -3.62 20.47
N LEU A 35 5.50 -4.09 19.26
CA LEU A 35 6.87 -4.28 18.79
C LEU A 35 7.67 -2.97 18.79
N ALA A 36 7.03 -1.85 18.43
CA ALA A 36 7.65 -0.54 18.43
C ALA A 36 7.87 0.04 19.82
N ALA A 37 7.05 -0.37 20.80
CA ALA A 37 7.13 0.10 22.17
C ALA A 37 8.14 -0.69 23.02
N ASP A 38 8.61 -1.84 22.55
CA ASP A 38 9.58 -2.66 23.25
C ASP A 38 10.97 -2.00 23.19
N PRO A 39 11.53 -1.52 24.33
CA PRO A 39 12.81 -0.84 24.33
C PRO A 39 13.99 -1.79 24.06
N ASP A 40 13.83 -3.08 24.28
CA ASP A 40 14.84 -4.11 24.06
C ASP A 40 14.62 -4.86 22.72
N GLY A 41 13.56 -4.49 22.01
CA GLY A 41 13.17 -5.11 20.75
C GLY A 41 13.89 -4.53 19.53
N PRO A 42 13.63 -5.11 18.33
CA PRO A 42 14.26 -4.68 17.10
C PRO A 42 13.76 -3.30 16.60
N GLY A 43 12.72 -2.76 17.22
CA GLY A 43 12.07 -1.54 16.77
C GLY A 43 11.20 -1.73 15.50
N VAL A 44 10.50 -0.67 15.14
CA VAL A 44 9.72 -0.59 13.89
C VAL A 44 10.09 0.69 13.17
N TYR A 45 10.52 0.56 11.92
CA TYR A 45 10.96 1.68 11.09
C TYR A 45 9.99 1.89 9.94
N GLY A 46 9.57 3.13 9.74
CA GLY A 46 8.78 3.53 8.60
C GLY A 46 9.67 4.01 7.45
N VAL A 47 9.45 3.48 6.27
CA VAL A 47 10.08 3.97 5.05
C VAL A 47 9.12 4.90 4.33
N VAL A 48 9.56 6.14 4.07
CA VAL A 48 8.78 7.10 3.28
C VAL A 48 8.85 6.68 1.81
N PHE A 49 7.71 6.27 1.26
CA PHE A 49 7.61 5.83 -0.13
C PHE A 49 7.48 7.04 -1.05
N GLY A 50 8.46 7.20 -1.96
CA GLY A 50 8.50 8.29 -2.93
C GLY A 50 7.84 8.00 -4.28
N GLY A 51 7.25 6.82 -4.48
CA GLY A 51 6.60 6.42 -5.72
C GLY A 51 5.11 6.78 -5.77
N ARG A 52 4.45 6.38 -6.85
CA ARG A 52 3.00 6.51 -6.99
C ARG A 52 2.29 5.39 -6.22
N ARG A 53 1.23 5.75 -5.53
CA ARG A 53 0.35 4.81 -4.84
C ARG A 53 -1.05 4.91 -5.42
N TYR A 54 -1.67 3.75 -5.62
CA TYR A 54 -3.07 3.63 -6.00
C TYR A 54 -3.81 2.73 -5.01
N ASP A 55 -5.03 3.11 -4.65
CA ASP A 55 -5.91 2.24 -3.90
C ASP A 55 -6.80 1.45 -4.87
N THR A 56 -6.40 0.22 -5.17
CA THR A 56 -7.15 -0.63 -6.10
C THR A 56 -8.47 -1.16 -5.54
N GLY A 57 -8.75 -0.94 -4.26
CA GLY A 57 -10.07 -1.14 -3.67
C GLY A 57 -11.05 0.00 -3.99
N ASP A 58 -10.55 1.18 -4.32
CA ASP A 58 -11.35 2.29 -4.84
C ASP A 58 -11.48 2.19 -6.37
N ARG A 59 -12.71 2.28 -6.88
CA ARG A 59 -12.98 2.09 -8.32
C ARG A 59 -12.32 3.15 -9.19
N VAL A 60 -12.30 4.39 -8.74
CA VAL A 60 -11.72 5.51 -9.49
C VAL A 60 -10.19 5.39 -9.52
N ASP A 61 -9.57 5.12 -8.36
CA ASP A 61 -8.13 4.92 -8.29
C ASP A 61 -7.66 3.69 -9.07
N TYR A 62 -8.47 2.63 -9.11
CA TYR A 62 -8.20 1.46 -9.93
C TYR A 62 -8.10 1.82 -11.43
N ILE A 63 -9.07 2.60 -11.94
CA ILE A 63 -9.05 3.06 -13.35
C ILE A 63 -7.88 4.00 -13.60
N LYS A 64 -7.60 4.94 -12.69
CA LYS A 64 -6.41 5.81 -12.79
C LYS A 64 -5.12 5.01 -12.84
N ALA A 65 -5.00 3.96 -12.04
CA ALA A 65 -3.82 3.08 -12.06
C ALA A 65 -3.64 2.44 -13.43
N ILE A 66 -4.70 1.88 -14.02
CA ILE A 66 -4.66 1.27 -15.34
C ILE A 66 -4.20 2.30 -16.38
N VAL A 67 -4.83 3.46 -16.42
CA VAL A 67 -4.54 4.52 -17.39
C VAL A 67 -3.09 5.00 -17.29
N GLN A 68 -2.63 5.30 -16.07
CA GLN A 68 -1.28 5.84 -15.87
C GLN A 68 -0.20 4.78 -16.14
N LEU A 69 -0.41 3.55 -15.68
CA LEU A 69 0.54 2.47 -15.93
C LEU A 69 0.61 2.11 -17.41
N ALA A 70 -0.52 2.10 -18.11
CA ALA A 70 -0.56 1.86 -19.55
C ALA A 70 0.14 3.00 -20.33
N ALA A 71 -0.06 4.26 -19.92
CA ALA A 71 0.61 5.39 -20.54
C ALA A 71 2.14 5.38 -20.38
N ASP A 72 2.64 4.79 -19.31
CA ASP A 72 4.07 4.73 -19.02
C ASP A 72 4.78 3.55 -19.71
N ARG A 73 4.04 2.59 -20.26
CA ARG A 73 4.62 1.45 -20.97
C ARG A 73 5.20 1.87 -22.31
N ASP A 74 6.35 1.30 -22.64
CA ASP A 74 7.03 1.59 -23.93
C ASP A 74 6.28 1.03 -25.15
N ASP A 75 5.54 -0.08 -24.95
CA ASP A 75 4.76 -0.74 -26.00
C ASP A 75 3.37 -0.13 -26.24
N LEU A 76 2.76 0.47 -25.21
CA LEU A 76 1.40 1.02 -25.28
C LEU A 76 1.37 2.56 -25.25
N GLY A 77 2.27 3.17 -24.51
CA GLY A 77 2.29 4.60 -24.27
C GLY A 77 2.31 5.47 -25.53
N PRO A 78 3.11 5.12 -26.57
CA PRO A 78 3.16 5.90 -27.81
C PRO A 78 1.81 6.06 -28.51
N GLU A 79 0.95 5.05 -28.49
CA GLU A 79 -0.39 5.10 -29.08
C GLU A 79 -1.42 5.69 -28.11
N LEU A 80 -1.35 5.34 -26.81
CA LEU A 80 -2.35 5.74 -25.82
C LEU A 80 -2.27 7.22 -25.45
N ARG A 81 -1.07 7.79 -25.33
CA ARG A 81 -0.94 9.20 -24.90
C ARG A 81 -1.61 10.20 -25.85
N PRO A 82 -1.49 10.10 -27.20
CA PRO A 82 -2.24 10.96 -28.11
C PRO A 82 -3.74 10.77 -27.97
N TRP A 83 -4.20 9.52 -27.92
CA TRP A 83 -5.62 9.21 -27.74
C TRP A 83 -6.19 9.74 -26.42
N PHE A 84 -5.47 9.65 -25.32
CA PHE A 84 -5.91 10.24 -24.05
C PHE A 84 -6.11 11.75 -24.14
N LYS A 85 -5.25 12.46 -24.87
CA LYS A 85 -5.40 13.90 -25.09
C LYS A 85 -6.64 14.23 -25.91
N GLU A 86 -6.88 13.48 -26.98
CA GLU A 86 -8.07 13.62 -27.81
C GLU A 86 -9.34 13.33 -27.03
N PHE A 87 -9.36 12.22 -26.29
CA PHE A 87 -10.48 11.84 -25.46
C PHE A 87 -10.77 12.89 -24.37
N ALA A 88 -9.74 13.34 -23.66
CA ALA A 88 -9.90 14.35 -22.61
C ALA A 88 -10.47 15.68 -23.17
N ALA A 89 -10.15 16.04 -24.42
CA ALA A 89 -10.70 17.22 -25.07
C ALA A 89 -12.21 17.10 -25.37
N THR A 90 -12.79 15.90 -25.32
CA THR A 90 -14.24 15.68 -25.52
C THR A 90 -15.05 15.77 -24.24
N LEU A 91 -14.39 15.80 -23.09
CA LEU A 91 -15.02 15.89 -21.77
C LEU A 91 -15.26 17.36 -21.39
#